data_632614d28fbfee18950976515a7226cc
#
_entry.id   632614d28fbfee18950976515a7226cc
#
_cell.length_a   1.000
_cell.length_b   1.000
_cell.length_c   1.000
_cell.angle_alpha   90.00
_cell.angle_beta   90.00
_cell.angle_gamma   90.00
#
_symmetry.space_group_name_H-M   'P 1'
#
loop_
_entity.id
_entity.type
_entity.pdbx_description
1 polymer ?
#
loop_
_entity_poly.entity_id
_entity_poly.type
_entity_poly.pdbx_seq_one_letter_code
_entity_poly.pdbx_strand_id
1 'polypeptide(L)'
;MNNKYSKALKAAFPLTLPICAAFLFLGISYGFYICSKGFSPWYPFFTSALVFAGSMEFVLVTMLLSPFNPLYCFFMALMINSRHLFYGLSMLEKYKNTGLKKFYLIFGMCDESFAINCNTVIPEGIDKGCFMVCVNLLNQIYWVAGATIGGLLGNSLQINTKGLDFALVALFTAIFISQWQSTENHTPAILGIIIPLVCLVLIGPQSFIPPAMLLLLLVFITAYYKGGIKL
;
A
#
# COMPACT_ATOMS: atom_id res chain seq x y z
N MET A 1 20.65 17.94 -17.71
CA MET A 1 19.89 17.11 -16.72
C MET A 1 18.37 17.31 -16.78
N ASN A 2 17.87 18.52 -17.01
CA ASN A 2 16.42 18.82 -16.98
C ASN A 2 15.56 18.07 -18.02
N ASN A 3 16.08 17.70 -19.19
CA ASN A 3 15.27 17.12 -20.27
C ASN A 3 14.85 15.65 -20.01
N LYS A 4 15.65 14.85 -19.28
CA LYS A 4 15.36 13.43 -19.01
C LYS A 4 14.20 13.28 -18.02
N TYR A 5 14.20 14.02 -16.93
CA TYR A 5 13.12 14.00 -15.95
C TYR A 5 11.83 14.59 -16.49
N SER A 6 11.90 15.66 -17.28
CA SER A 6 10.74 16.28 -17.91
C SER A 6 10.02 15.32 -18.87
N LYS A 7 10.78 14.58 -19.70
CA LYS A 7 10.20 13.54 -20.57
C LYS A 7 9.60 12.39 -19.77
N ALA A 8 10.30 11.92 -18.74
CA ALA A 8 9.84 10.85 -17.85
C ALA A 8 8.55 11.25 -17.11
N LEU A 9 8.48 12.47 -16.58
CA LEU A 9 7.30 13.00 -15.89
C LEU A 9 6.09 13.11 -16.82
N LYS A 10 6.28 13.61 -18.04
CA LYS A 10 5.20 13.70 -19.05
C LYS A 10 4.64 12.33 -19.41
N ALA A 11 5.47 11.29 -19.43
CA ALA A 11 5.03 9.93 -19.72
C ALA A 11 4.39 9.25 -18.50
N ALA A 12 4.86 9.53 -17.29
CA ALA A 12 4.33 8.95 -16.05
C ALA A 12 2.99 9.57 -15.63
N PHE A 13 2.82 10.88 -15.83
CA PHE A 13 1.66 11.64 -15.35
C PHE A 13 0.30 11.07 -15.80
N PRO A 14 0.05 10.79 -17.08
CA PRO A 14 -1.25 10.27 -17.52
C PRO A 14 -1.56 8.88 -16.93
N LEU A 15 -0.54 8.07 -16.64
CA LEU A 15 -0.70 6.74 -16.06
C LEU A 15 -1.01 6.80 -14.57
N THR A 16 -0.54 7.84 -13.87
CA THR A 16 -0.78 8.03 -12.44
C THR A 16 -2.04 8.87 -12.15
N LEU A 17 -2.65 9.49 -13.16
CA LEU A 17 -3.81 10.36 -12.97
C LEU A 17 -5.04 9.64 -12.38
N PRO A 18 -5.40 8.41 -12.76
CA PRO A 18 -6.47 7.67 -12.10
C PRO A 18 -6.17 7.40 -10.62
N ILE A 19 -4.89 7.12 -10.29
CA ILE A 19 -4.43 6.88 -8.92
C ILE A 19 -4.50 8.16 -8.09
N CYS A 20 -4.26 9.32 -8.69
CA CYS A 20 -4.35 10.62 -8.04
C CYS A 20 -5.69 10.81 -7.32
N ALA A 21 -6.80 10.54 -7.98
CA ALA A 21 -8.13 10.69 -7.40
C ALA A 21 -8.33 9.75 -6.20
N ALA A 22 -7.93 8.49 -6.34
CA ALA A 22 -8.02 7.49 -5.28
C ALA A 22 -7.12 7.85 -4.08
N PHE A 23 -5.87 8.22 -4.32
CA PHE A 23 -4.91 8.56 -3.27
C PHE A 23 -5.28 9.86 -2.54
N LEU A 24 -5.79 10.86 -3.25
CA LEU A 24 -6.31 12.07 -2.59
C LEU A 24 -7.48 11.74 -1.68
N PHE A 25 -8.45 10.96 -2.15
CA PHE A 25 -9.61 10.59 -1.35
C PHE A 25 -9.21 9.78 -0.11
N LEU A 26 -8.40 8.75 -0.27
CA LEU A 26 -7.95 7.90 0.83
C LEU A 26 -7.00 8.63 1.77
N GLY A 27 -6.11 9.45 1.24
CA GLY A 27 -5.21 10.30 2.04
C GLY A 27 -5.99 11.30 2.89
N ILE A 28 -7.00 11.98 2.31
CA ILE A 28 -7.88 12.88 3.05
C ILE A 28 -8.59 12.10 4.17
N SER A 29 -9.09 10.89 3.88
CA SER A 29 -9.74 10.04 4.88
C SER A 29 -8.78 9.66 6.01
N TYR A 30 -7.52 9.31 5.68
CA TYR A 30 -6.48 9.01 6.66
C TYR A 30 -6.14 10.23 7.54
N GLY A 31 -5.87 11.38 6.91
CA GLY A 31 -5.54 12.61 7.63
C GLY A 31 -6.65 13.05 8.57
N PHE A 32 -7.88 12.93 8.11
CA PHE A 32 -9.06 13.19 8.92
C PHE A 32 -9.17 12.21 10.10
N TYR A 33 -8.98 10.91 9.84
CA TYR A 33 -9.05 9.85 10.83
C TYR A 33 -8.04 10.05 11.97
N ILE A 34 -6.77 10.31 11.67
CA ILE A 34 -5.74 10.49 12.70
C ILE A 34 -5.99 11.76 13.53
N CYS A 35 -6.41 12.86 12.90
CA CYS A 35 -6.72 14.10 13.62
C CYS A 35 -7.99 13.97 14.47
N SER A 36 -8.98 13.18 14.05
CA SER A 36 -10.17 12.88 14.87
C SER A 36 -9.84 12.13 16.17
N LYS A 37 -8.70 11.47 16.23
CA LYS A 37 -8.19 10.80 17.45
C LYS A 37 -7.35 11.73 18.34
N GLY A 38 -7.29 13.03 18.04
CA GLY A 38 -6.62 14.04 18.84
C GLY A 38 -5.17 14.32 18.44
N PHE A 39 -4.69 13.77 17.34
CA PHE A 39 -3.35 14.06 16.84
C PHE A 39 -3.30 15.37 16.04
N SER A 40 -2.17 16.09 16.14
CA SER A 40 -1.93 17.31 15.38
C SER A 40 -1.83 17.02 13.87
N PRO A 41 -2.20 17.99 12.98
CA PRO A 41 -2.07 17.88 11.52
C PRO A 41 -0.66 17.55 11.00
N TRP A 42 0.37 17.76 11.81
CA TRP A 42 1.73 17.37 11.48
C TRP A 42 1.95 15.85 11.43
N TYR A 43 1.16 15.08 12.20
CA TYR A 43 1.27 13.63 12.20
C TYR A 43 0.95 13.03 10.83
N PRO A 44 -0.21 13.27 10.19
CA PRO A 44 -0.48 12.72 8.88
C PRO A 44 0.50 13.19 7.80
N PHE A 45 1.03 14.43 7.89
CA PHE A 45 2.07 14.88 6.98
C PHE A 45 3.35 14.07 7.12
N PHE A 46 3.90 13.92 8.32
CA PHE A 46 5.16 13.21 8.52
C PHE A 46 5.03 11.70 8.31
N THR A 47 3.94 11.09 8.74
CA THR A 47 3.72 9.64 8.52
C THR A 47 3.58 9.33 7.05
N SER A 48 2.78 10.08 6.30
CA SER A 48 2.61 9.88 4.87
C SER A 48 3.88 10.17 4.06
N ALA A 49 4.72 11.12 4.49
CA ALA A 49 5.96 11.45 3.81
C ALA A 49 7.11 10.47 4.12
N LEU A 50 7.22 10.00 5.37
CA LEU A 50 8.37 9.24 5.87
C LEU A 50 8.10 7.73 5.97
N VAL A 51 6.86 7.31 6.24
CA VAL A 51 6.46 5.90 6.30
C VAL A 51 5.91 5.43 4.95
N PHE A 52 5.04 6.23 4.33
CA PHE A 52 4.46 5.98 3.01
C PHE A 52 3.96 4.54 2.83
N ALA A 53 3.16 4.07 3.75
CA ALA A 53 2.66 2.70 3.78
C ALA A 53 1.13 2.65 4.01
N GLY A 54 0.37 3.44 3.29
CA GLY A 54 -1.08 3.62 3.26
C GLY A 54 -1.89 2.83 4.29
N SER A 55 -2.11 1.53 4.03
CA SER A 55 -2.86 0.67 4.95
C SER A 55 -2.22 0.53 6.34
N MET A 56 -0.88 0.52 6.42
CA MET A 56 -0.18 0.49 7.71
C MET A 56 -0.35 1.80 8.48
N GLU A 57 -0.48 2.93 7.80
CA GLU A 57 -0.68 4.23 8.45
C GLU A 57 -2.01 4.30 9.20
N PHE A 58 -3.08 3.71 8.66
CA PHE A 58 -4.35 3.59 9.39
C PHE A 58 -4.20 2.73 10.66
N VAL A 59 -3.48 1.61 10.58
CA VAL A 59 -3.21 0.75 11.74
C VAL A 59 -2.27 1.43 12.74
N LEU A 60 -1.32 2.24 12.25
CA LEU A 60 -0.42 3.02 13.09
C LEU A 60 -1.17 3.93 14.06
N VAL A 61 -2.31 4.50 13.67
CA VAL A 61 -3.13 5.32 14.56
C VAL A 61 -3.56 4.55 15.81
N THR A 62 -4.01 3.30 15.64
CA THR A 62 -4.41 2.45 16.76
C THR A 62 -3.22 2.05 17.63
N MET A 63 -2.04 1.86 17.03
CA MET A 63 -0.80 1.57 17.76
C MET A 63 -0.33 2.78 18.58
N LEU A 64 -0.46 4.00 18.05
CA LEU A 64 -0.10 5.23 18.75
C LEU A 64 -1.01 5.50 19.96
N LEU A 65 -2.25 5.00 19.93
CA LEU A 65 -3.22 5.09 21.02
C LEU A 65 -3.08 3.98 22.07
N SER A 66 -2.30 2.94 21.78
CA SER A 66 -2.09 1.78 22.66
C SER A 66 -0.75 1.90 23.40
N PRO A 67 -0.54 1.19 24.53
CA PRO A 67 0.78 1.08 25.14
C PRO A 67 1.81 0.56 24.13
N PHE A 68 2.98 1.21 24.08
CA PHE A 68 4.02 0.89 23.10
C PHE A 68 4.56 -0.53 23.29
N ASN A 69 4.35 -1.37 22.29
CA ASN A 69 4.89 -2.74 22.23
C ASN A 69 5.66 -2.91 20.91
N PRO A 70 7.00 -2.85 20.93
CA PRO A 70 7.82 -2.88 19.70
C PRO A 70 7.70 -4.20 18.93
N LEU A 71 7.55 -5.34 19.63
CA LEU A 71 7.38 -6.63 18.97
C LEU A 71 6.04 -6.71 18.23
N TYR A 72 4.96 -6.27 18.88
CA TYR A 72 3.65 -6.21 18.26
C TYR A 72 3.68 -5.30 17.01
N CYS A 73 4.24 -4.10 17.14
CA CYS A 73 4.37 -3.16 16.01
C CYS A 73 5.18 -3.75 14.86
N PHE A 74 6.29 -4.43 15.16
CA PHE A 74 7.13 -5.08 14.15
C PHE A 74 6.37 -6.17 13.40
N PHE A 75 5.73 -7.09 14.12
CA PHE A 75 4.98 -8.18 13.47
C PHE A 75 3.79 -7.66 12.67
N MET A 76 3.05 -6.69 13.18
CA MET A 76 1.94 -6.08 12.45
C MET A 76 2.43 -5.38 11.18
N ALA A 77 3.50 -4.62 11.25
CA ALA A 77 4.09 -3.97 10.08
C ALA A 77 4.57 -4.99 9.04
N LEU A 78 5.24 -6.06 9.48
CA LEU A 78 5.70 -7.14 8.61
C LEU A 78 4.52 -7.83 7.92
N MET A 79 3.45 -8.12 8.67
CA MET A 79 2.28 -8.80 8.14
C MET A 79 1.54 -7.96 7.09
N ILE A 80 1.22 -6.71 7.41
CA ILE A 80 0.48 -5.82 6.51
C ILE A 80 1.30 -5.56 5.24
N ASN A 81 2.61 -5.38 5.38
CA ASN A 81 3.51 -5.08 4.26
C ASN A 81 4.16 -6.33 3.64
N SER A 82 3.80 -7.54 4.02
CA SER A 82 4.40 -8.79 3.51
C SER A 82 4.35 -8.91 1.98
N ARG A 83 3.33 -8.35 1.34
CA ARG A 83 3.19 -8.29 -0.12
C ARG A 83 4.36 -7.56 -0.81
N HIS A 84 4.99 -6.59 -0.15
CA HIS A 84 6.15 -5.87 -0.70
C HIS A 84 7.39 -6.75 -0.89
N LEU A 85 7.49 -7.89 -0.17
CA LEU A 85 8.54 -8.89 -0.42
C LEU A 85 8.41 -9.48 -1.83
N PHE A 86 7.19 -9.81 -2.26
CA PHE A 86 6.91 -10.35 -3.59
C PHE A 86 7.11 -9.28 -4.68
N TYR A 87 6.67 -8.05 -4.42
CA TYR A 87 6.95 -6.93 -5.34
C TYR A 87 8.44 -6.70 -5.50
N GLY A 88 9.19 -6.73 -4.39
CA GLY A 88 10.64 -6.62 -4.41
C GLY A 88 11.30 -7.68 -5.28
N LEU A 89 10.92 -8.94 -5.15
CA LEU A 89 11.42 -10.03 -5.97
C LEU A 89 11.14 -9.81 -7.46
N SER A 90 9.91 -9.43 -7.80
CA SER A 90 9.50 -9.18 -9.19
C SER A 90 10.22 -7.99 -9.82
N MET A 91 10.60 -7.00 -9.01
CA MET A 91 11.26 -5.78 -9.48
C MET A 91 12.79 -5.84 -9.47
N LEU A 92 13.41 -6.92 -8.97
CA LEU A 92 14.88 -7.06 -8.90
C LEU A 92 15.57 -6.77 -10.22
N GLU A 93 15.12 -7.41 -11.30
CA GLU A 93 15.71 -7.21 -12.64
C GLU A 93 15.42 -5.81 -13.20
N LYS A 94 14.23 -5.27 -12.91
CA LYS A 94 13.85 -3.94 -13.39
C LYS A 94 14.62 -2.82 -12.71
N TYR A 95 15.04 -3.03 -11.45
CA TYR A 95 15.82 -2.06 -10.67
C TYR A 95 17.34 -2.20 -10.88
N LYS A 96 17.78 -3.21 -11.64
CA LYS A 96 19.19 -3.30 -12.06
C LYS A 96 19.58 -2.04 -12.84
N ASN A 97 20.80 -1.58 -12.60
CA ASN A 97 21.41 -0.43 -13.30
C ASN A 97 20.70 0.91 -13.12
N THR A 98 19.81 1.06 -12.13
CA THR A 98 19.16 2.35 -11.83
C THR A 98 20.03 3.25 -10.92
N GLY A 99 21.20 2.78 -10.47
CA GLY A 99 22.10 3.51 -9.58
C GLY A 99 21.47 3.88 -8.25
N LEU A 100 21.74 5.09 -7.74
CA LEU A 100 21.20 5.58 -6.46
C LEU A 100 19.67 5.72 -6.45
N LYS A 101 19.02 5.80 -7.60
CA LYS A 101 17.56 5.84 -7.72
C LYS A 101 16.91 4.60 -7.10
N LYS A 102 17.63 3.47 -7.07
CA LYS A 102 17.15 2.20 -6.50
C LYS A 102 16.67 2.35 -5.06
N PHE A 103 17.36 3.10 -4.22
CA PHE A 103 16.94 3.31 -2.82
C PHE A 103 15.58 3.97 -2.71
N TYR A 104 15.35 5.02 -3.51
CA TYR A 104 14.05 5.68 -3.55
C TYR A 104 12.97 4.79 -4.18
N LEU A 105 13.31 4.01 -5.21
CA LEU A 105 12.38 3.09 -5.86
C LEU A 105 11.91 1.98 -4.90
N ILE A 106 12.79 1.51 -4.02
CA ILE A 106 12.44 0.52 -2.99
C ILE A 106 11.55 1.17 -1.92
N PHE A 107 11.92 2.35 -1.44
CA PHE A 107 11.15 3.08 -0.43
C PHE A 107 9.74 3.46 -0.92
N GLY A 108 9.65 4.05 -2.10
CA GLY A 108 8.38 4.53 -2.68
C GLY A 108 7.55 3.46 -3.40
N MET A 109 7.84 2.18 -3.18
CA MET A 109 7.09 1.10 -3.82
C MET A 109 5.78 0.86 -3.06
N CYS A 110 4.66 1.11 -3.72
CA CYS A 110 3.30 0.74 -3.31
C CYS A 110 2.65 -0.12 -4.39
N ASP A 111 1.44 -0.60 -4.13
CA ASP A 111 0.70 -1.49 -5.05
C ASP A 111 0.55 -0.86 -6.43
N GLU A 112 0.18 0.42 -6.47
CA GLU A 112 -0.08 1.18 -7.68
C GLU A 112 1.21 1.47 -8.45
N SER A 113 2.28 1.86 -7.75
CA SER A 113 3.57 2.09 -8.41
C SER A 113 4.19 0.78 -8.90
N PHE A 114 3.99 -0.34 -8.18
CA PHE A 114 4.37 -1.66 -8.66
C PHE A 114 3.60 -2.01 -9.94
N ALA A 115 2.27 -1.86 -9.95
CA ALA A 115 1.42 -2.20 -11.08
C ALA A 115 1.85 -1.43 -12.35
N ILE A 116 2.09 -0.12 -12.25
CA ILE A 116 2.56 0.69 -13.39
C ILE A 116 3.98 0.27 -13.81
N ASN A 117 4.92 0.23 -12.86
CA ASN A 117 6.34 -0.03 -13.16
C ASN A 117 6.58 -1.46 -13.67
N CYS A 118 5.72 -2.41 -13.27
CA CYS A 118 5.80 -3.80 -13.71
C CYS A 118 5.24 -3.99 -15.12
N ASN A 119 4.12 -3.36 -15.46
CA ASN A 119 3.37 -3.67 -16.67
C ASN A 119 3.60 -2.67 -17.82
N THR A 120 4.10 -1.45 -17.53
CA THR A 120 4.24 -0.44 -18.57
C THR A 120 5.46 -0.70 -19.45
N VAL A 121 5.23 -0.69 -20.76
CA VAL A 121 6.28 -0.60 -21.77
C VAL A 121 6.70 0.87 -21.89
N ILE A 122 7.93 1.17 -21.44
CA ILE A 122 8.45 2.54 -21.42
C ILE A 122 8.80 2.96 -22.86
N PRO A 123 8.29 4.10 -23.34
CA PRO A 123 8.57 4.58 -24.69
C PRO A 123 10.08 4.78 -24.96
N GLU A 124 10.51 4.57 -26.21
CA GLU A 124 11.89 4.79 -26.62
C GLU A 124 12.35 6.22 -26.33
N GLY A 125 13.60 6.36 -25.90
CA GLY A 125 14.21 7.66 -25.57
C GLY A 125 13.89 8.19 -24.17
N ILE A 126 13.14 7.44 -23.33
CA ILE A 126 12.89 7.76 -21.93
C ILE A 126 13.78 6.88 -21.03
N ASP A 127 14.51 7.51 -20.10
CA ASP A 127 15.30 6.79 -19.10
C ASP A 127 14.39 6.02 -18.16
N LYS A 128 14.54 4.69 -18.13
CA LYS A 128 13.70 3.77 -17.34
C LYS A 128 13.71 4.10 -15.85
N GLY A 129 14.89 4.38 -15.30
CA GLY A 129 15.01 4.72 -13.87
C GLY A 129 14.34 6.06 -13.54
N CYS A 130 14.43 7.06 -14.44
CA CYS A 130 13.74 8.34 -14.25
C CYS A 130 12.23 8.18 -14.35
N PHE A 131 11.74 7.35 -15.25
CA PHE A 131 10.30 7.08 -15.38
C PHE A 131 9.74 6.47 -14.11
N MET A 132 10.35 5.39 -13.61
CA MET A 132 9.92 4.72 -12.37
C MET A 132 9.97 5.65 -11.15
N VAL A 133 11.02 6.48 -11.04
CA VAL A 133 11.11 7.50 -9.98
C VAL A 133 9.97 8.52 -10.09
N CYS A 134 9.63 8.97 -11.29
CA CYS A 134 8.51 9.91 -11.48
C CYS A 134 7.16 9.27 -11.09
N VAL A 135 6.93 8.01 -11.43
CA VAL A 135 5.72 7.28 -11.00
C VAL A 135 5.61 7.23 -9.48
N ASN A 136 6.67 6.79 -8.79
CA ASN A 136 6.68 6.70 -7.33
C ASN A 136 6.51 8.08 -6.69
N LEU A 137 7.20 9.11 -7.22
CA LEU A 137 7.13 10.47 -6.68
C LEU A 137 5.73 11.08 -6.82
N LEU A 138 5.08 10.90 -7.96
CA LEU A 138 3.72 11.38 -8.17
C LEU A 138 2.76 10.72 -7.20
N ASN A 139 2.82 9.40 -7.05
CA ASN A 139 1.98 8.66 -6.11
C ASN A 139 2.22 9.12 -4.67
N GLN A 140 3.48 9.33 -4.26
CA GLN A 140 3.81 9.84 -2.94
C GLN A 140 3.26 11.25 -2.73
N ILE A 141 3.40 12.14 -3.71
CA ILE A 141 2.85 13.51 -3.63
C ILE A 141 1.33 13.47 -3.45
N TYR A 142 0.63 12.63 -4.21
CA TYR A 142 -0.83 12.51 -4.11
C TYR A 142 -1.27 12.06 -2.72
N TRP A 143 -0.59 11.05 -2.17
CA TRP A 143 -0.86 10.54 -0.84
C TRP A 143 -0.59 11.57 0.25
N VAL A 144 0.61 12.19 0.24
CA VAL A 144 1.00 13.20 1.22
C VAL A 144 0.09 14.43 1.16
N ALA A 145 -0.25 14.89 -0.06
CA ALA A 145 -1.18 16.01 -0.23
C ALA A 145 -2.56 15.68 0.34
N GLY A 146 -3.10 14.50 0.03
CA GLY A 146 -4.37 14.04 0.59
C GLY A 146 -4.34 13.97 2.11
N ALA A 147 -3.34 13.32 2.70
CA ALA A 147 -3.18 13.17 4.14
C ALA A 147 -3.04 14.53 4.85
N THR A 148 -2.30 15.44 4.24
CA THR A 148 -2.12 16.81 4.80
C THR A 148 -3.41 17.62 4.75
N ILE A 149 -4.10 17.60 3.61
CA ILE A 149 -5.41 18.29 3.47
C ILE A 149 -6.41 17.71 4.46
N GLY A 150 -6.49 16.37 4.56
CA GLY A 150 -7.35 15.69 5.52
C GLY A 150 -7.04 16.05 6.96
N GLY A 151 -5.74 16.14 7.31
CA GLY A 151 -5.28 16.55 8.64
C GLY A 151 -5.67 17.98 8.98
N LEU A 152 -5.49 18.91 8.05
CA LEU A 152 -5.89 20.32 8.24
C LEU A 152 -7.40 20.46 8.38
N LEU A 153 -8.18 19.77 7.55
CA LEU A 153 -9.64 19.77 7.61
C LEU A 153 -10.13 19.11 8.91
N GLY A 154 -9.55 17.98 9.30
CA GLY A 154 -9.90 17.26 10.53
C GLY A 154 -9.65 18.06 11.80
N ASN A 155 -8.64 18.93 11.80
CA ASN A 155 -8.35 19.82 12.92
C ASN A 155 -9.30 21.02 12.98
N SER A 156 -9.77 21.49 11.81
CA SER A 156 -10.58 22.71 11.70
C SER A 156 -12.09 22.46 11.79
N LEU A 157 -12.53 21.27 11.41
CA LEU A 157 -13.93 20.90 11.31
C LEU A 157 -14.26 19.80 12.32
N GLN A 158 -15.15 20.09 13.26
CA GLN A 158 -15.73 19.08 14.16
C GLN A 158 -16.75 18.21 13.38
N ILE A 159 -16.27 17.47 12.38
CA ILE A 159 -17.13 16.58 11.59
C ILE A 159 -17.30 15.26 12.34
N ASN A 160 -18.50 14.71 12.25
CA ASN A 160 -18.77 13.37 12.76
C ASN A 160 -17.94 12.32 11.99
N THR A 161 -16.97 11.75 12.67
CA THR A 161 -16.03 10.76 12.09
C THR A 161 -16.60 9.35 12.04
N LYS A 162 -17.86 9.16 12.44
CA LYS A 162 -18.55 7.86 12.34
C LYS A 162 -18.58 7.42 10.87
N GLY A 163 -17.90 6.30 10.57
CA GLY A 163 -17.83 5.77 9.22
C GLY A 163 -16.49 5.98 8.51
N LEU A 164 -15.56 6.83 9.02
CA LEU A 164 -14.21 6.90 8.45
C LEU A 164 -13.42 5.60 8.64
N ASP A 165 -13.69 4.87 9.73
CA ASP A 165 -13.14 3.53 9.93
C ASP A 165 -13.56 2.56 8.81
N PHE A 166 -14.70 2.82 8.16
CA PHE A 166 -15.18 2.05 7.02
C PHE A 166 -14.39 2.33 5.72
N ALA A 167 -13.71 3.47 5.61
CA ALA A 167 -12.92 3.79 4.41
C ALA A 167 -11.83 2.74 4.14
N LEU A 168 -11.19 2.24 5.19
CA LEU A 168 -10.21 1.17 5.09
C LEU A 168 -10.84 -0.15 4.61
N VAL A 169 -12.00 -0.50 5.15
CA VAL A 169 -12.75 -1.70 4.74
C VAL A 169 -13.18 -1.58 3.28
N ALA A 170 -13.69 -0.41 2.88
CA ALA A 170 -14.08 -0.13 1.50
C ALA A 170 -12.89 -0.22 0.54
N LEU A 171 -11.71 0.30 0.93
CA LEU A 171 -10.49 0.20 0.14
C LEU A 171 -10.10 -1.27 -0.09
N PHE A 172 -9.98 -2.06 0.96
CA PHE A 172 -9.60 -3.47 0.82
C PHE A 172 -10.64 -4.27 0.05
N THR A 173 -11.92 -3.96 0.23
CA THR A 173 -12.99 -4.59 -0.54
C THR A 173 -12.88 -4.24 -2.03
N ALA A 174 -12.61 -2.98 -2.37
CA ALA A 174 -12.44 -2.55 -3.75
C ALA A 174 -11.22 -3.21 -4.40
N ILE A 175 -10.08 -3.29 -3.68
CA ILE A 175 -8.87 -3.99 -4.15
C ILE A 175 -9.19 -5.47 -4.39
N PHE A 176 -9.87 -6.12 -3.45
CA PHE A 176 -10.25 -7.52 -3.57
C PHE A 176 -11.15 -7.76 -4.81
N ILE A 177 -12.17 -6.94 -5.00
CA ILE A 177 -13.09 -7.04 -6.16
C ILE A 177 -12.31 -6.82 -7.47
N SER A 178 -11.45 -5.81 -7.52
CA SER A 178 -10.62 -5.54 -8.69
C SER A 178 -9.71 -6.74 -9.02
N GLN A 179 -9.10 -7.34 -8.01
CA GLN A 179 -8.24 -8.50 -8.18
C GLN A 179 -9.02 -9.75 -8.57
N TRP A 180 -10.22 -9.94 -8.02
CA TRP A 180 -11.14 -11.00 -8.42
C TRP A 180 -11.52 -10.91 -9.90
N GLN A 181 -11.85 -9.71 -10.37
CA GLN A 181 -12.22 -9.49 -11.78
C GLN A 181 -11.06 -9.64 -12.76
N SER A 182 -9.83 -9.38 -12.33
CA SER A 182 -8.64 -9.43 -13.17
C SER A 182 -7.99 -10.81 -13.26
N THR A 183 -8.40 -11.78 -12.45
CA THR A 183 -7.76 -13.09 -12.32
C THR A 183 -8.74 -14.20 -12.68
N GLU A 184 -8.31 -15.14 -13.56
CA GLU A 184 -9.12 -16.31 -13.90
C GLU A 184 -9.13 -17.37 -12.79
N ASN A 185 -8.05 -17.45 -12.02
CA ASN A 185 -7.91 -18.42 -10.93
C ASN A 185 -8.28 -17.80 -9.58
N HIS A 186 -9.48 -18.10 -9.09
CA HIS A 186 -9.98 -17.59 -7.81
C HIS A 186 -9.57 -18.42 -6.59
N THR A 187 -8.87 -19.51 -6.76
CA THR A 187 -8.44 -20.40 -5.66
C THR A 187 -7.65 -19.65 -4.57
N PRO A 188 -6.65 -18.79 -4.90
CA PRO A 188 -5.93 -18.04 -3.88
C PRO A 188 -6.84 -17.08 -3.09
N ALA A 189 -7.79 -16.44 -3.75
CA ALA A 189 -8.72 -15.52 -3.10
C ALA A 189 -9.68 -16.25 -2.15
N ILE A 190 -10.19 -17.41 -2.56
CA ILE A 190 -11.07 -18.25 -1.73
C ILE A 190 -10.33 -18.75 -0.50
N LEU A 191 -9.09 -19.26 -0.67
CA LEU A 191 -8.24 -19.67 0.46
C LEU A 191 -7.93 -18.50 1.39
N GLY A 192 -7.70 -17.31 0.82
CA GLY A 192 -7.49 -16.06 1.55
C GLY A 192 -8.68 -15.61 2.39
N ILE A 193 -9.89 -16.07 2.09
CA ILE A 193 -11.09 -15.84 2.91
C ILE A 193 -11.27 -16.96 3.93
N ILE A 194 -11.22 -18.22 3.47
CA ILE A 194 -11.57 -19.39 4.32
C ILE A 194 -10.59 -19.55 5.48
N ILE A 195 -9.28 -19.48 5.22
CA ILE A 195 -8.26 -19.73 6.25
C ILE A 195 -8.33 -18.69 7.38
N PRO A 196 -8.38 -17.36 7.11
CA PRO A 196 -8.56 -16.37 8.17
C PRO A 196 -9.88 -16.52 8.93
N LEU A 197 -10.98 -16.87 8.26
CA LEU A 197 -12.27 -17.10 8.92
C LEU A 197 -12.18 -18.30 9.91
N VAL A 198 -11.57 -19.39 9.48
CA VAL A 198 -11.35 -20.56 10.37
C VAL A 198 -10.46 -20.16 11.55
N CYS A 199 -9.37 -19.43 11.31
CA CYS A 199 -8.51 -18.95 12.39
C CYS A 199 -9.24 -17.99 13.34
N LEU A 200 -10.09 -17.12 12.82
CA LEU A 200 -10.90 -16.20 13.61
C LEU A 200 -11.84 -16.94 14.55
N VAL A 201 -12.50 -17.99 14.06
CA VAL A 201 -13.42 -18.81 14.88
C VAL A 201 -12.68 -19.64 15.94
N LEU A 202 -11.50 -20.18 15.60
CA LEU A 202 -10.74 -21.06 16.50
C LEU A 202 -9.91 -20.30 17.53
N ILE A 203 -9.34 -19.15 17.18
CA ILE A 203 -8.34 -18.43 17.99
C ILE A 203 -8.92 -17.16 18.61
N GLY A 204 -9.96 -16.61 17.96
CA GLY A 204 -10.61 -15.37 18.37
C GLY A 204 -10.01 -14.11 17.73
N PRO A 205 -10.73 -12.96 17.84
CA PRO A 205 -10.46 -11.76 17.04
C PRO A 205 -9.15 -11.05 17.38
N GLN A 206 -8.56 -11.30 18.54
CA GLN A 206 -7.35 -10.58 18.99
C GLN A 206 -6.05 -11.15 18.41
N SER A 207 -6.01 -12.42 18.01
CA SER A 207 -4.76 -13.12 17.68
C SER A 207 -4.82 -14.01 16.44
N PHE A 208 -5.91 -13.99 15.66
CA PHE A 208 -6.09 -14.90 14.51
C PHE A 208 -5.19 -14.55 13.29
N ILE A 209 -4.78 -13.30 13.17
CA ILE A 209 -4.08 -12.82 11.97
C ILE A 209 -2.71 -13.49 11.77
N PRO A 210 -1.78 -13.55 12.77
CA PRO A 210 -0.48 -14.21 12.58
C PRO A 210 -0.59 -15.68 12.16
N PRO A 211 -1.36 -16.54 12.83
CA PRO A 211 -1.47 -17.93 12.41
C PRO A 211 -2.18 -18.10 11.06
N ALA A 212 -3.17 -17.26 10.74
CA ALA A 212 -3.82 -17.29 9.43
C ALA A 212 -2.82 -17.01 8.29
N MET A 213 -1.95 -16.01 8.46
CA MET A 213 -0.93 -15.69 7.47
C MET A 213 0.13 -16.79 7.33
N LEU A 214 0.57 -17.39 8.43
CA LEU A 214 1.50 -18.53 8.39
C LEU A 214 0.88 -19.72 7.67
N LEU A 215 -0.38 -20.05 7.95
CA LEU A 215 -1.09 -21.12 7.25
C LEU A 215 -1.26 -20.82 5.77
N LEU A 216 -1.64 -19.61 5.39
CA LEU A 216 -1.72 -19.20 3.98
C LEU A 216 -0.37 -19.34 3.28
N LEU A 217 0.71 -18.88 3.91
CA LEU A 217 2.05 -18.98 3.37
C LEU A 217 2.44 -20.46 3.15
N LEU A 218 2.22 -21.32 4.13
CA LEU A 218 2.49 -22.76 4.03
C LEU A 218 1.66 -23.43 2.92
N VAL A 219 0.39 -23.09 2.82
CA VAL A 219 -0.50 -23.62 1.77
C VAL A 219 -0.01 -23.19 0.38
N PHE A 220 0.35 -21.92 0.20
CA PHE A 220 0.84 -21.45 -1.10
C PHE A 220 2.21 -22.01 -1.47
N ILE A 221 3.14 -22.11 -0.50
CA ILE A 221 4.45 -22.74 -0.73
C ILE A 221 4.25 -24.22 -1.13
N THR A 222 3.44 -24.99 -0.40
CA THR A 222 3.20 -26.40 -0.71
C THR A 222 2.49 -26.60 -2.05
N ALA A 223 1.56 -25.72 -2.37
CA ALA A 223 0.86 -25.73 -3.66
C ALA A 223 1.78 -25.39 -4.82
N TYR A 224 2.71 -24.44 -4.65
CA TYR A 224 3.73 -24.10 -5.64
C TYR A 224 4.66 -25.28 -5.92
N TYR A 225 5.20 -25.93 -4.87
CA TYR A 225 6.09 -27.08 -5.05
C TYR A 225 5.39 -28.32 -5.65
N LYS A 226 4.10 -28.48 -5.43
CA LYS A 226 3.31 -29.58 -6.02
C LYS A 226 2.84 -29.29 -7.46
N GLY A 227 3.16 -28.12 -8.02
CA GLY A 227 2.73 -27.73 -9.37
C GLY A 227 1.22 -27.52 -9.52
N GLY A 228 0.48 -27.40 -8.40
CA GLY A 228 -0.99 -27.41 -8.41
C GLY A 228 -1.65 -26.03 -8.52
N ILE A 229 -0.92 -24.95 -8.29
CA ILE A 229 -1.45 -23.58 -8.45
C ILE A 229 -0.46 -22.79 -9.31
N LYS A 230 -0.88 -22.40 -10.51
CA LYS A 230 -0.21 -21.33 -11.25
C LYS A 230 -0.58 -20.03 -10.54
N LEU A 231 0.39 -19.44 -9.82
CA LEU A 231 0.28 -18.12 -9.21
C LEU A 231 0.37 -17.05 -10.28
#